data_aa760a38e7422591d3a5b5db45ddbf91
#
_entry.id   aa760a38e7422591d3a5b5db45ddbf91
#
_cell.length_a   1.000
_cell.length_b   1.000
_cell.length_c   1.000
_cell.angle_alpha   90.00
_cell.angle_beta   90.00
_cell.angle_gamma   90.00
#
_symmetry.space_group_name_H-M   'P 1'
#
loop_
_entity.id
_entity.type
_entity.pdbx_description
1 polymer ?
#
loop_
_entity_poly.entity_id
_entity_poly.type
_entity_poly.pdbx_seq_one_letter_code
_entity_poly.pdbx_strand_id
1 'polypeptide(L)'
;TVEIHNDAIAGMFNPSMAHLENVFLTKHLVKWLKKQKLTGDVVVSPDVGYLGRARAYAEELSADLAALSKERDYSKPNKVFRSTLIGEVQDRDVLLVDDIIDTAGSVVSAIDELKNQGARNINVACVHPLLNGPAWERLSDIHTRATNEGWNFQMVGTTVIGHDNPPDWYKAFPVEKLIAQVLEKINSRGSVTGVQDNAR
;
A
#
# COMPACT_ATOMS: atom_id res chain seq x y z
N THR A 1 -10.46 -11.80 -8.03
CA THR A 1 -10.18 -10.88 -6.91
C THR A 1 -8.89 -10.10 -7.17
N VAL A 2 -8.69 -9.01 -6.44
CA VAL A 2 -7.48 -8.17 -6.50
C VAL A 2 -6.81 -8.21 -5.14
N GLU A 3 -5.58 -8.72 -5.08
CA GLU A 3 -4.72 -8.77 -3.87
C GLU A 3 -5.48 -9.06 -2.57
N ILE A 4 -6.02 -10.28 -2.45
CA ILE A 4 -6.71 -10.67 -1.22
C ILE A 4 -5.76 -10.55 -0.01
N HIS A 5 -6.29 -10.02 1.08
CA HIS A 5 -5.53 -9.80 2.31
C HIS A 5 -4.94 -11.08 2.90
N ASN A 6 -5.71 -12.17 2.87
CA ASN A 6 -5.28 -13.46 3.41
C ASN A 6 -5.40 -14.55 2.35
N ASP A 7 -4.27 -15.10 1.92
CA ASP A 7 -4.21 -16.16 0.89
C ASP A 7 -4.97 -17.43 1.29
N ALA A 8 -5.23 -17.67 2.58
CA ALA A 8 -6.05 -18.80 3.04
C ALA A 8 -7.50 -18.75 2.50
N ILE A 9 -8.00 -17.57 2.13
CA ILE A 9 -9.33 -17.43 1.49
C ILE A 9 -9.40 -18.23 0.19
N ALA A 10 -8.30 -18.34 -0.56
CA ALA A 10 -8.25 -19.14 -1.78
C ALA A 10 -8.56 -20.62 -1.53
N GLY A 11 -8.17 -21.14 -0.36
CA GLY A 11 -8.47 -22.53 0.05
C GLY A 11 -9.94 -22.82 0.36
N MET A 12 -10.79 -21.77 0.48
CA MET A 12 -12.23 -21.93 0.69
C MET A 12 -12.99 -22.22 -0.60
N PHE A 13 -12.36 -22.01 -1.76
CA PHE A 13 -12.96 -22.27 -3.06
C PHE A 13 -12.69 -23.71 -3.49
N ASN A 14 -13.76 -24.45 -3.82
CA ASN A 14 -13.62 -25.78 -4.42
C ASN A 14 -13.18 -25.62 -5.88
N PRO A 15 -11.96 -26.05 -6.26
CA PRO A 15 -11.43 -25.82 -7.61
C PRO A 15 -12.22 -26.54 -8.71
N SER A 16 -13.03 -27.57 -8.35
CA SER A 16 -13.92 -28.25 -9.29
C SER A 16 -15.19 -27.45 -9.60
N MET A 17 -15.54 -26.47 -8.78
CA MET A 17 -16.77 -25.68 -8.93
C MET A 17 -16.50 -24.22 -9.29
N ALA A 18 -15.42 -23.63 -8.75
CA ALA A 18 -15.07 -22.25 -8.98
C ALA A 18 -13.54 -22.05 -8.91
N HIS A 19 -12.99 -21.34 -9.86
CA HIS A 19 -11.60 -20.92 -9.85
C HIS A 19 -11.48 -19.50 -9.30
N LEU A 20 -10.61 -19.31 -8.32
CA LEU A 20 -10.28 -17.99 -7.79
C LEU A 20 -9.00 -17.49 -8.47
N GLU A 21 -9.11 -16.43 -9.25
CA GLU A 21 -7.95 -15.71 -9.77
C GLU A 21 -7.65 -14.51 -8.88
N ASN A 22 -6.44 -14.46 -8.33
CA ASN A 22 -5.96 -13.34 -7.52
C ASN A 22 -5.00 -12.47 -8.33
N VAL A 23 -5.42 -11.28 -8.70
CA VAL A 23 -4.67 -10.35 -9.54
C VAL A 23 -3.77 -9.48 -8.67
N PHE A 24 -2.46 -9.50 -8.95
CA PHE A 24 -1.48 -8.67 -8.27
C PHE A 24 -1.21 -7.38 -9.04
N LEU A 25 -1.16 -6.26 -8.32
CA LEU A 25 -1.02 -4.93 -8.92
C LEU A 25 0.41 -4.36 -8.84
N THR A 26 1.28 -4.96 -8.04
CA THR A 26 2.59 -4.39 -7.66
C THR A 26 3.34 -3.77 -8.83
N LYS A 27 3.59 -4.49 -9.91
CA LYS A 27 4.36 -3.97 -11.05
C LYS A 27 3.63 -2.86 -11.81
N HIS A 28 2.32 -3.00 -11.99
CA HIS A 28 1.52 -1.98 -12.66
C HIS A 28 1.49 -0.69 -11.83
N LEU A 29 1.29 -0.83 -10.51
CA LEU A 29 1.26 0.29 -9.59
C LEU A 29 2.64 0.95 -9.50
N VAL A 30 3.73 0.19 -9.38
CA VAL A 30 5.11 0.73 -9.40
C VAL A 30 5.41 1.48 -10.69
N LYS A 31 5.05 0.92 -11.84
CA LYS A 31 5.22 1.60 -13.13
C LYS A 31 4.47 2.92 -13.20
N TRP A 32 3.28 2.95 -12.62
CA TRP A 32 2.48 4.16 -12.53
C TRP A 32 3.07 5.16 -11.52
N LEU A 33 3.49 4.71 -10.33
CA LEU A 33 4.16 5.54 -9.32
C LEU A 33 5.42 6.21 -9.87
N LYS A 34 6.25 5.48 -10.64
CA LYS A 34 7.41 6.04 -11.34
C LYS A 34 7.02 7.19 -12.27
N LYS A 35 5.95 7.04 -13.05
CA LYS A 35 5.45 8.10 -13.95
C LYS A 35 4.94 9.32 -13.19
N GLN A 36 4.34 9.12 -12.02
CA GLN A 36 3.82 10.18 -11.17
C GLN A 36 4.90 10.82 -10.28
N LYS A 37 6.13 10.27 -10.27
CA LYS A 37 7.23 10.67 -9.36
C LYS A 37 6.85 10.54 -7.87
N LEU A 38 6.11 9.49 -7.54
CA LEU A 38 5.62 9.16 -6.20
C LEU A 38 6.31 7.91 -5.63
N THR A 39 7.57 7.74 -5.95
CA THR A 39 8.43 6.66 -5.44
C THR A 39 9.15 7.11 -4.17
N GLY A 40 9.95 6.22 -3.59
CA GLY A 40 10.85 6.51 -2.47
C GLY A 40 12.22 5.88 -2.68
N ASP A 41 13.21 6.36 -1.93
CA ASP A 41 14.53 5.74 -1.83
C ASP A 41 14.45 4.46 -0.98
N VAL A 42 13.44 4.40 -0.11
CA VAL A 42 13.13 3.27 0.78
C VAL A 42 11.66 2.91 0.67
N VAL A 43 11.37 1.63 0.48
CA VAL A 43 10.02 1.09 0.64
C VAL A 43 9.86 0.61 2.08
N VAL A 44 8.80 1.04 2.75
CA VAL A 44 8.52 0.67 4.14
C VAL A 44 7.25 -0.15 4.23
N SER A 45 7.33 -1.27 4.94
CA SER A 45 6.16 -2.05 5.37
C SER A 45 5.64 -1.52 6.72
N PRO A 46 4.33 -1.28 6.89
CA PRO A 46 3.76 -0.81 8.15
C PRO A 46 3.78 -1.87 9.26
N ASP A 47 4.01 -3.13 8.92
CA ASP A 47 4.18 -4.24 9.83
C ASP A 47 4.93 -5.42 9.18
N VAL A 48 5.29 -6.41 10.00
CA VAL A 48 6.06 -7.59 9.55
C VAL A 48 5.23 -8.50 8.63
N GLY A 49 3.90 -8.48 8.75
CA GLY A 49 3.00 -9.32 7.95
C GLY A 49 2.99 -8.95 6.48
N TYR A 50 3.11 -7.65 6.17
CA TYR A 50 3.12 -7.16 4.80
C TYR A 50 4.53 -7.07 4.17
N LEU A 51 5.58 -7.44 4.93
CA LEU A 51 6.98 -7.30 4.49
C LEU A 51 7.29 -8.01 3.16
N GLY A 52 6.69 -9.19 2.93
CA GLY A 52 6.88 -9.93 1.67
C GLY A 52 6.36 -9.16 0.45
N ARG A 53 5.24 -8.46 0.59
CA ARG A 53 4.67 -7.60 -0.46
C ARG A 53 5.52 -6.33 -0.64
N ALA A 54 5.89 -5.67 0.45
CA ALA A 54 6.75 -4.49 0.42
C ALA A 54 8.09 -4.78 -0.29
N ARG A 55 8.66 -5.98 -0.11
CA ARG A 55 9.86 -6.43 -0.82
C ARG A 55 9.69 -6.39 -2.33
N ALA A 56 8.55 -6.86 -2.85
CA ALA A 56 8.28 -6.83 -4.29
C ALA A 56 8.25 -5.39 -4.85
N TYR A 57 7.72 -4.43 -4.08
CA TYR A 57 7.81 -3.00 -4.45
C TYR A 57 9.25 -2.50 -4.44
N ALA A 58 10.04 -2.85 -3.41
CA ALA A 58 11.43 -2.44 -3.29
C ALA A 58 12.28 -2.97 -4.46
N GLU A 59 12.12 -4.24 -4.82
CA GLU A 59 12.80 -4.87 -5.96
C GLU A 59 12.47 -4.18 -7.29
N GLU A 60 11.18 -3.93 -7.55
CA GLU A 60 10.73 -3.24 -8.78
C GLU A 60 11.17 -1.77 -8.85
N LEU A 61 11.36 -1.13 -7.70
CA LEU A 61 11.85 0.25 -7.59
C LEU A 61 13.38 0.34 -7.58
N SER A 62 14.08 -0.76 -7.31
CA SER A 62 15.51 -0.79 -6.94
C SER A 62 15.77 0.11 -5.72
N ALA A 63 14.86 0.07 -4.75
CA ALA A 63 14.89 0.82 -3.50
C ALA A 63 15.28 -0.09 -2.33
N ASP A 64 15.74 0.50 -1.24
CA ASP A 64 15.94 -0.25 0.00
C ASP A 64 14.62 -0.65 0.64
N LEU A 65 14.66 -1.64 1.53
CA LEU A 65 13.50 -2.16 2.26
C LEU A 65 13.67 -1.91 3.75
N ALA A 66 12.63 -1.36 4.36
CA ALA A 66 12.51 -1.23 5.81
C ALA A 66 11.13 -1.71 6.28
N ALA A 67 10.97 -1.93 7.58
CA ALA A 67 9.71 -2.35 8.18
C ALA A 67 9.51 -1.75 9.56
N LEU A 68 8.26 -1.54 9.93
CA LEU A 68 7.87 -1.20 11.29
C LEU A 68 7.44 -2.48 12.01
N SER A 69 8.06 -2.76 13.15
CA SER A 69 7.67 -3.83 14.04
C SER A 69 6.84 -3.26 15.18
N LYS A 70 5.59 -3.73 15.32
CA LYS A 70 4.68 -3.31 16.38
C LYS A 70 4.75 -4.31 17.54
N GLU A 71 5.34 -3.89 18.64
CA GLU A 71 5.28 -4.67 19.89
C GLU A 71 3.97 -4.39 20.59
N ARG A 72 3.15 -5.44 20.77
CA ARG A 72 1.92 -5.40 21.57
C ARG A 72 2.28 -5.81 23.01
N ASP A 73 2.15 -4.89 23.95
CA ASP A 73 2.18 -5.24 25.36
C ASP A 73 0.85 -5.93 25.75
N TYR A 74 0.83 -7.25 25.70
CA TYR A 74 -0.34 -8.06 26.09
C TYR A 74 -0.68 -7.98 27.57
N SER A 75 0.17 -7.34 28.41
CA SER A 75 -0.04 -7.27 29.86
C SER A 75 -0.95 -6.14 30.32
N LYS A 76 -1.27 -5.16 29.44
CA LYS A 76 -2.15 -4.01 29.77
C LYS A 76 -3.05 -3.65 28.59
N PRO A 77 -4.37 -3.78 28.71
CA PRO A 77 -5.29 -3.27 27.72
C PRO A 77 -5.13 -1.73 27.60
N ASN A 78 -5.00 -1.23 26.38
CA ASN A 78 -4.84 0.19 26.01
C ASN A 78 -3.44 0.82 26.16
N LYS A 79 -2.34 0.08 26.13
CA LYS A 79 -1.01 0.69 26.06
C LYS A 79 -0.48 0.87 24.64
N VAL A 80 0.03 2.08 24.46
CA VAL A 80 0.76 2.65 23.32
C VAL A 80 1.61 1.59 22.62
N PHE A 81 1.30 1.37 21.36
CA PHE A 81 2.13 0.60 20.44
C PHE A 81 3.52 1.25 20.37
N ARG A 82 4.54 0.57 20.82
CA ARG A 82 5.90 0.91 20.47
C ARG A 82 6.13 0.33 19.06
N SER A 83 6.29 1.21 18.10
CA SER A 83 6.73 0.83 16.76
C SER A 83 8.24 0.94 16.73
N THR A 84 8.94 -0.11 16.32
CA THR A 84 10.39 -0.09 16.13
C THR A 84 10.67 -0.18 14.63
N LEU A 85 11.44 0.78 14.10
CA LEU A 85 11.90 0.72 12.71
C LEU A 85 13.05 -0.29 12.57
N ILE A 86 12.92 -1.17 11.60
CA ILE A 86 13.96 -2.09 11.12
C ILE A 86 14.40 -1.58 9.76
N GLY A 87 15.62 -1.11 9.64
CA GLY A 87 16.16 -0.45 8.45
C GLY A 87 16.47 1.02 8.70
N GLU A 88 16.76 1.78 7.64
CA GLU A 88 17.24 3.17 7.71
C GLU A 88 16.37 4.06 6.81
N VAL A 89 15.88 5.19 7.35
CA VAL A 89 15.03 6.15 6.62
C VAL A 89 15.48 7.60 6.78
N GLN A 90 16.55 7.86 7.57
CA GLN A 90 17.02 9.21 7.84
C GLN A 90 17.41 9.92 6.54
N ASP A 91 16.91 11.14 6.35
CA ASP A 91 17.14 12.01 5.18
C ASP A 91 16.74 11.37 3.82
N ARG A 92 15.86 10.37 3.83
CA ARG A 92 15.43 9.62 2.64
C ARG A 92 13.94 9.83 2.34
N ASP A 93 13.60 9.73 1.06
CA ASP A 93 12.21 9.68 0.62
C ASP A 93 11.66 8.28 0.84
N VAL A 94 10.49 8.19 1.45
CA VAL A 94 9.84 6.93 1.83
C VAL A 94 8.61 6.67 0.98
N LEU A 95 8.46 5.43 0.52
CA LEU A 95 7.20 4.87 0.03
C LEU A 95 6.69 3.86 1.06
N LEU A 96 5.69 4.25 1.86
CA LEU A 96 4.97 3.36 2.77
C LEU A 96 3.91 2.59 1.95
N VAL A 97 3.95 1.26 1.98
CA VAL A 97 3.04 0.41 1.20
C VAL A 97 2.18 -0.46 2.13
N ASP A 98 0.87 -0.50 1.87
CA ASP A 98 -0.07 -1.32 2.62
C ASP A 98 -1.12 -1.94 1.68
N ASP A 99 -1.76 -3.04 2.09
CA ASP A 99 -2.85 -3.63 1.32
C ASP A 99 -4.19 -2.94 1.59
N ILE A 100 -4.50 -2.65 2.86
CA ILE A 100 -5.78 -2.09 3.28
C ILE A 100 -5.55 -0.90 4.23
N ILE A 101 -6.15 0.23 3.89
CA ILE A 101 -6.25 1.38 4.81
C ILE A 101 -7.72 1.63 5.09
N ASP A 102 -8.15 1.29 6.32
CA ASP A 102 -9.53 1.49 6.77
C ASP A 102 -9.69 2.84 7.47
N THR A 103 -9.42 2.94 8.77
CA THR A 103 -9.56 4.19 9.54
C THR A 103 -8.30 5.07 9.55
N ALA A 104 -7.26 4.68 8.83
CA ALA A 104 -5.95 5.31 8.73
C ALA A 104 -5.15 5.43 10.05
N GLY A 105 -5.61 4.88 11.16
CA GLY A 105 -4.90 5.01 12.43
C GLY A 105 -3.50 4.39 12.40
N SER A 106 -3.35 3.21 11.81
CA SER A 106 -2.07 2.51 11.68
C SER A 106 -1.09 3.25 10.76
N VAL A 107 -1.59 3.80 9.65
CA VAL A 107 -0.79 4.57 8.69
C VAL A 107 -0.31 5.87 9.30
N VAL A 108 -1.17 6.60 10.00
CA VAL A 108 -0.77 7.83 10.72
C VAL A 108 0.32 7.54 11.74
N SER A 109 0.15 6.50 12.57
CA SER A 109 1.18 6.09 13.53
C SER A 109 2.50 5.69 12.85
N ALA A 110 2.44 5.06 11.68
CA ALA A 110 3.62 4.71 10.89
C ALA A 110 4.33 5.98 10.36
N ILE A 111 3.56 6.93 9.82
CA ILE A 111 4.09 8.21 9.34
C ILE A 111 4.76 8.99 10.48
N ASP A 112 4.14 9.04 11.67
CA ASP A 112 4.71 9.70 12.85
C ASP A 112 6.05 9.08 13.23
N GLU A 113 6.13 7.75 13.29
CA GLU A 113 7.38 7.05 13.59
C GLU A 113 8.45 7.32 12.53
N LEU A 114 8.11 7.24 11.24
CA LEU A 114 9.05 7.50 10.15
C LEU A 114 9.58 8.95 10.19
N LYS A 115 8.73 9.92 10.52
CA LYS A 115 9.15 11.31 10.70
C LYS A 115 10.05 11.48 11.92
N ASN A 116 9.77 10.81 13.04
CA ASN A 116 10.63 10.78 14.21
C ASN A 116 12.01 10.18 13.92
N GLN A 117 12.09 9.23 12.96
CA GLN A 117 13.33 8.62 12.48
C GLN A 117 14.00 9.40 11.34
N GLY A 118 13.54 10.62 11.06
CA GLY A 118 14.17 11.54 10.12
C GLY A 118 13.83 11.34 8.65
N ALA A 119 12.77 10.61 8.30
CA ALA A 119 12.32 10.50 6.91
C ALA A 119 12.07 11.90 6.30
N ARG A 120 12.56 12.13 5.07
CA ARG A 120 12.46 13.41 4.37
C ARG A 120 11.04 13.66 3.88
N ASN A 121 10.59 12.89 2.91
CA ASN A 121 9.24 12.91 2.36
C ASN A 121 8.59 11.54 2.51
N ILE A 122 7.26 11.48 2.58
CA ILE A 122 6.53 10.22 2.72
C ILE A 122 5.39 10.18 1.71
N ASN A 123 5.46 9.19 0.81
CA ASN A 123 4.35 8.79 -0.03
C ASN A 123 3.73 7.50 0.54
N VAL A 124 2.43 7.35 0.42
CA VAL A 124 1.70 6.15 0.82
C VAL A 124 1.06 5.51 -0.40
N ALA A 125 1.20 4.20 -0.58
CA ALA A 125 0.48 3.46 -1.61
C ALA A 125 -0.33 2.33 -0.97
N CYS A 126 -1.63 2.24 -1.34
CA CYS A 126 -2.57 1.28 -0.79
C CYS A 126 -3.41 0.63 -1.89
N VAL A 127 -3.60 -0.69 -1.81
CA VAL A 127 -4.42 -1.41 -2.79
C VAL A 127 -5.91 -1.23 -2.50
N HIS A 128 -6.32 -1.35 -1.24
CA HIS A 128 -7.73 -1.25 -0.81
C HIS A 128 -7.94 -0.03 0.10
N PRO A 129 -8.10 1.18 -0.47
CA PRO A 129 -8.29 2.40 0.29
C PRO A 129 -9.74 2.51 0.77
N LEU A 130 -10.13 1.79 1.84
CA LEU A 130 -11.49 1.85 2.40
C LEU A 130 -11.82 3.25 2.90
N LEU A 131 -10.89 3.87 3.63
CA LEU A 131 -10.93 5.24 4.13
C LEU A 131 -12.22 5.57 4.89
N ASN A 132 -12.64 4.65 5.75
CA ASN A 132 -13.85 4.78 6.55
C ASN A 132 -13.65 5.69 7.78
N GLY A 133 -14.76 6.19 8.30
CA GLY A 133 -14.80 6.98 9.53
C GLY A 133 -13.85 8.18 9.49
N PRO A 134 -12.91 8.34 10.44
CA PRO A 134 -12.03 9.51 10.52
C PRO A 134 -10.84 9.47 9.56
N ALA A 135 -10.77 8.55 8.60
CA ALA A 135 -9.58 8.36 7.77
C ALA A 135 -9.20 9.62 6.97
N TRP A 136 -10.18 10.24 6.30
CA TRP A 136 -9.95 11.46 5.52
C TRP A 136 -9.47 12.64 6.36
N GLU A 137 -10.06 12.84 7.54
CA GLU A 137 -9.65 13.86 8.50
C GLU A 137 -8.20 13.64 8.94
N ARG A 138 -7.87 12.43 9.39
CA ARG A 138 -6.53 12.07 9.84
C ARG A 138 -5.45 12.28 8.77
N LEU A 139 -5.74 11.87 7.54
CA LEU A 139 -4.80 12.02 6.42
C LEU A 139 -4.69 13.49 5.96
N SER A 140 -5.78 14.26 6.04
CA SER A 140 -5.75 15.71 5.81
C SER A 140 -4.90 16.44 6.85
N ASP A 141 -4.96 16.01 8.12
CA ASP A 141 -4.09 16.55 9.19
C ASP A 141 -2.61 16.26 8.90
N ILE A 142 -2.29 15.04 8.42
CA ILE A 142 -0.94 14.70 7.97
C ILE A 142 -0.50 15.63 6.83
N HIS A 143 -1.35 15.83 5.82
CA HIS A 143 -1.01 16.72 4.70
C HIS A 143 -0.80 18.16 5.14
N THR A 144 -1.66 18.66 6.03
CA THR A 144 -1.54 20.01 6.61
C THR A 144 -0.24 20.16 7.39
N ARG A 145 0.10 19.18 8.23
CA ARG A 145 1.35 19.14 8.97
C ARG A 145 2.55 19.10 8.02
N ALA A 146 2.51 18.26 7.01
CA ALA A 146 3.58 18.16 6.00
C ALA A 146 3.84 19.51 5.33
N THR A 147 2.78 20.20 4.92
CA THR A 147 2.87 21.53 4.33
C THR A 147 3.50 22.56 5.28
N ASN A 148 3.08 22.57 6.55
CA ASN A 148 3.58 23.51 7.57
C ASN A 148 5.05 23.24 7.95
N GLU A 149 5.47 21.98 7.94
CA GLU A 149 6.83 21.55 8.29
C GLU A 149 7.77 21.46 7.06
N GLY A 150 7.28 21.72 5.85
CA GLY A 150 8.08 21.80 4.63
C GLY A 150 8.51 20.44 4.06
N TRP A 151 7.70 19.38 4.24
CA TRP A 151 7.90 18.08 3.58
C TRP A 151 6.69 17.68 2.76
N ASN A 152 6.87 16.69 1.86
CA ASN A 152 5.80 16.26 0.96
C ASN A 152 5.10 15.00 1.48
N PHE A 153 3.77 15.04 1.44
CA PHE A 153 2.90 13.88 1.65
C PHE A 153 1.95 13.72 0.47
N GLN A 154 1.92 12.51 -0.09
CA GLN A 154 0.93 12.10 -1.09
C GLN A 154 0.45 10.69 -0.77
N MET A 155 -0.83 10.43 -1.00
CA MET A 155 -1.39 9.09 -0.92
C MET A 155 -1.87 8.62 -2.28
N VAL A 156 -1.60 7.36 -2.60
CA VAL A 156 -2.11 6.66 -3.76
C VAL A 156 -2.99 5.51 -3.30
N GLY A 157 -4.23 5.52 -3.71
CA GLY A 157 -5.12 4.36 -3.61
C GLY A 157 -5.43 3.81 -4.99
N THR A 158 -5.93 2.58 -5.09
CA THR A 158 -6.43 2.05 -6.36
C THR A 158 -7.93 2.33 -6.53
N THR A 159 -8.42 2.26 -7.77
CA THR A 159 -9.86 2.35 -8.07
C THR A 159 -10.63 1.05 -7.78
N VAL A 160 -10.01 0.06 -7.12
CA VAL A 160 -10.75 -1.10 -6.56
C VAL A 160 -11.85 -0.61 -5.62
N ILE A 161 -11.56 0.46 -4.88
CA ILE A 161 -12.54 1.22 -4.11
C ILE A 161 -12.46 2.67 -4.59
N GLY A 162 -13.49 3.11 -5.31
CA GLY A 162 -13.57 4.48 -5.83
C GLY A 162 -13.98 5.48 -4.76
N HIS A 163 -13.45 6.70 -4.87
CA HIS A 163 -13.81 7.83 -4.02
C HIS A 163 -14.19 9.02 -4.88
N ASP A 164 -15.31 9.65 -4.57
CA ASP A 164 -15.78 10.84 -5.26
C ASP A 164 -15.05 12.08 -4.72
N ASN A 165 -14.56 12.92 -5.64
CA ASN A 165 -13.93 14.20 -5.32
C ASN A 165 -12.85 14.14 -4.22
N PRO A 166 -11.85 13.25 -4.34
CA PRO A 166 -10.79 13.17 -3.34
C PRO A 166 -9.95 14.46 -3.35
N PRO A 167 -9.29 14.81 -2.23
CA PRO A 167 -8.42 15.97 -2.15
C PRO A 167 -7.15 15.80 -3.03
N ASP A 168 -6.47 16.92 -3.34
CA ASP A 168 -5.33 16.97 -4.28
C ASP A 168 -4.13 16.10 -3.85
N TRP A 169 -3.97 15.83 -2.56
CA TRP A 169 -2.93 14.95 -2.03
C TRP A 169 -3.25 13.45 -2.19
N TYR A 170 -4.46 13.09 -2.63
CA TYR A 170 -4.83 11.72 -2.97
C TYR A 170 -4.87 11.53 -4.47
N LYS A 171 -4.26 10.44 -4.95
CA LYS A 171 -4.32 10.04 -6.36
C LYS A 171 -4.83 8.63 -6.50
N ALA A 172 -5.71 8.40 -7.48
CA ALA A 172 -6.27 7.10 -7.77
C ALA A 172 -5.51 6.41 -8.91
N PHE A 173 -4.99 5.20 -8.66
CA PHE A 173 -4.44 4.33 -9.69
C PHE A 173 -5.58 3.53 -10.34
N PRO A 174 -5.84 3.71 -11.65
CA PRO A 174 -6.95 3.05 -12.33
C PRO A 174 -6.62 1.58 -12.61
N VAL A 175 -7.47 0.66 -12.12
CA VAL A 175 -7.31 -0.80 -12.31
C VAL A 175 -8.23 -1.38 -13.38
N GLU A 176 -9.19 -0.63 -13.87
CA GLU A 176 -10.29 -1.10 -14.73
C GLU A 176 -9.76 -1.77 -15.99
N LYS A 177 -8.77 -1.15 -16.66
CA LYS A 177 -8.18 -1.70 -17.87
C LYS A 177 -7.47 -3.03 -17.61
N LEU A 178 -6.75 -3.13 -16.50
CA LEU A 178 -6.05 -4.36 -16.11
C LEU A 178 -7.04 -5.48 -15.82
N ILE A 179 -8.09 -5.19 -15.06
CA ILE A 179 -9.14 -6.16 -14.75
C ILE A 179 -9.87 -6.60 -16.02
N ALA A 180 -10.20 -5.67 -16.93
CA ALA A 180 -10.80 -6.01 -18.22
C ALA A 180 -9.92 -6.97 -19.04
N GLN A 181 -8.61 -6.75 -19.08
CA GLN A 181 -7.65 -7.63 -19.76
C GLN A 181 -7.59 -9.03 -19.12
N VAL A 182 -7.62 -9.11 -17.79
CA VAL A 182 -7.68 -10.39 -17.07
C VAL A 182 -8.96 -11.14 -17.41
N LEU A 183 -10.13 -10.49 -17.38
CA LEU A 183 -11.42 -11.08 -17.70
C LEU A 183 -11.46 -11.57 -19.16
N GLU A 184 -10.90 -10.80 -20.11
CA GLU A 184 -10.78 -11.19 -21.50
C GLU A 184 -9.95 -12.49 -21.65
N LYS A 185 -8.82 -12.58 -20.94
CA LYS A 185 -7.98 -13.79 -20.93
C LYS A 185 -8.70 -15.00 -20.34
N ILE A 186 -9.39 -14.82 -19.23
CA ILE A 186 -10.19 -15.88 -18.61
C ILE A 186 -11.27 -16.37 -19.60
N ASN A 187 -12.01 -15.45 -20.21
CA ASN A 187 -13.09 -15.78 -21.16
C ASN A 187 -12.57 -16.46 -22.42
N SER A 188 -11.40 -16.07 -22.93
CA SER A 188 -10.76 -16.69 -24.10
C SER A 188 -9.95 -17.95 -23.79
N ARG A 189 -9.97 -18.44 -22.55
CA ARG A 189 -9.13 -19.54 -22.04
C ARG A 189 -7.64 -19.32 -22.27
N GLY A 190 -7.22 -18.05 -22.30
CA GLY A 190 -5.83 -17.61 -22.42
C GLY A 190 -5.11 -17.57 -21.08
N SER A 191 -3.79 -17.38 -21.14
CA SER A 191 -2.98 -17.23 -19.91
C SER A 191 -3.16 -15.84 -19.28
N VAL A 192 -3.53 -15.81 -18.01
CA VAL A 192 -3.61 -14.60 -17.18
C VAL A 192 -2.20 -14.15 -16.75
N THR A 193 -1.26 -15.09 -16.64
CA THR A 193 0.13 -14.82 -16.22
C THR A 193 0.78 -13.72 -17.05
N GLY A 194 0.58 -13.69 -18.39
CA GLY A 194 1.15 -12.66 -19.25
C GLY A 194 0.60 -11.26 -18.97
N VAL A 195 -0.65 -11.13 -18.52
CA VAL A 195 -1.22 -9.83 -18.10
C VAL A 195 -0.65 -9.40 -16.77
N GLN A 196 -0.48 -10.34 -15.85
CA GLN A 196 0.11 -10.10 -14.52
C GLN A 196 1.65 -9.97 -14.59
N ASP A 197 2.35 -10.65 -15.53
CA ASP A 197 3.82 -10.63 -15.70
C ASP A 197 4.34 -9.40 -16.46
N ASN A 198 3.52 -8.76 -17.26
CA ASN A 198 3.70 -7.34 -17.54
C ASN A 198 3.55 -6.51 -16.26
N ALA A 199 3.24 -7.16 -15.18
CA ALA A 199 3.12 -6.77 -13.79
C ALA A 199 4.08 -7.50 -12.83
N ARG A 200 4.89 -8.49 -13.22
CA ARG A 200 5.96 -9.07 -12.36
C ARG A 200 7.26 -8.37 -12.57
#